data_55e3ea340001d834dfc266a2be5686cb
#
_entry.id   55e3ea340001d834dfc266a2be5686cb
#
_cell.length_a   1.000
_cell.length_b   1.000
_cell.length_c   1.000
_cell.angle_alpha   90.00
_cell.angle_beta   90.00
_cell.angle_gamma   90.00
#
_symmetry.space_group_name_H-M   'P 1'
#
loop_
_entity.id
_entity.type
_entity.pdbx_description
1 polymer ?
#
loop_
_entity_poly.entity_id
_entity_poly.type
_entity_poly.pdbx_seq_one_letter_code
_entity_poly.pdbx_strand_id
1 'polypeptide(L)'
;MFLLDTPIVFELRKARAGGAEAGLTAWASGVARERLFLSAISLVELEAGVAEATRRDKAAGAALRSWIDAQLVPAFEGHVLPLDAAVARRRGQLALAETRDALFAATALEHGLTLVTRNTAAYRGARVKLFDPRGYTADAAEDEGDWRDAARTGPLWLKNLFVRA
;
A
#
# COMPACT_ATOMS: atom_id res chain seq x y z
N MET A 1 4.22 11.41 3.99
CA MET A 1 4.30 10.46 2.86
C MET A 1 4.24 9.04 3.42
N PHE A 2 3.68 8.09 2.66
CA PHE A 2 3.31 6.78 3.16
C PHE A 2 3.84 5.68 2.25
N LEU A 3 4.40 4.62 2.82
CA LEU A 3 4.74 3.37 2.14
C LEU A 3 3.62 2.37 2.40
N LEU A 4 3.02 1.82 1.35
CA LEU A 4 1.95 0.84 1.48
C LEU A 4 2.51 -0.57 1.59
N ASP A 5 2.11 -1.30 2.62
CA ASP A 5 2.33 -2.75 2.71
C ASP A 5 1.48 -3.48 1.66
N THR A 6 1.97 -4.58 1.12
CA THR A 6 1.29 -5.32 0.03
C THR A 6 -0.13 -5.76 0.37
N PRO A 7 -0.45 -6.24 1.59
CA PRO A 7 -1.83 -6.51 1.98
C PRO A 7 -2.76 -5.29 1.90
N ILE A 8 -2.24 -4.08 2.18
CA ILE A 8 -2.99 -2.83 2.01
C ILE A 8 -3.32 -2.57 0.54
N VAL A 9 -2.35 -2.81 -0.35
CA VAL A 9 -2.54 -2.68 -1.81
C VAL A 9 -3.63 -3.64 -2.32
N PHE A 10 -3.58 -4.90 -1.88
CA PHE A 10 -4.63 -5.88 -2.23
C PHE A 10 -6.00 -5.52 -1.67
N GLU A 11 -6.05 -4.92 -0.49
CA GLU A 11 -7.30 -4.50 0.10
C GLU A 11 -7.90 -3.29 -0.64
N LEU A 12 -7.06 -2.32 -1.02
CA LEU A 12 -7.50 -1.18 -1.84
C LEU A 12 -8.10 -1.63 -3.18
N ARG A 13 -7.58 -2.72 -3.78
CA ARG A 13 -8.18 -3.32 -4.99
C ARG A 13 -9.66 -3.68 -4.80
N LYS A 14 -10.05 -4.12 -3.60
CA LYS A 14 -11.41 -4.55 -3.28
C LYS A 14 -12.36 -3.38 -2.97
N ALA A 15 -11.84 -2.18 -2.74
CA ALA A 15 -12.61 -1.04 -2.23
C ALA A 15 -13.81 -0.69 -3.10
N ARG A 16 -13.68 -0.80 -4.43
CA ARG A 16 -14.77 -0.48 -5.38
C ARG A 16 -15.93 -1.47 -5.34
N ALA A 17 -15.64 -2.72 -5.02
CA ALA A 17 -16.67 -3.76 -4.88
C ALA A 17 -17.33 -3.73 -3.49
N GLY A 18 -17.07 -2.70 -2.67
CA GLY A 18 -17.58 -2.61 -1.31
C GLY A 18 -16.94 -3.62 -0.34
N GLY A 19 -15.88 -4.32 -0.79
CA GLY A 19 -15.23 -5.38 -0.01
C GLY A 19 -14.02 -4.93 0.80
N ALA A 20 -13.61 -3.64 0.70
CA ALA A 20 -12.53 -3.11 1.52
C ALA A 20 -13.05 -2.60 2.86
N GLU A 21 -12.17 -2.63 3.84
CA GLU A 21 -12.44 -2.11 5.17
C GLU A 21 -12.69 -0.58 5.11
N ALA A 22 -13.73 -0.12 5.82
CA ALA A 22 -14.22 1.25 5.72
C ALA A 22 -13.17 2.30 6.12
N GLY A 23 -12.40 2.06 7.18
CA GLY A 23 -11.36 2.97 7.64
C GLY A 23 -10.23 3.13 6.62
N LEU A 24 -9.80 2.04 5.97
CA LEU A 24 -8.81 2.11 4.90
C LEU A 24 -9.32 2.94 3.72
N THR A 25 -10.58 2.72 3.33
CA THR A 25 -11.20 3.46 2.20
C THR A 25 -11.32 4.94 2.53
N ALA A 26 -11.79 5.27 3.73
CA ALA A 26 -11.92 6.65 4.20
C ALA A 26 -10.57 7.36 4.23
N TRP A 27 -9.54 6.71 4.80
CA TRP A 27 -8.18 7.26 4.83
C TRP A 27 -7.63 7.48 3.42
N ALA A 28 -7.69 6.46 2.56
CA ALA A 28 -7.14 6.54 1.21
C ALA A 28 -7.82 7.60 0.35
N SER A 29 -9.12 7.86 0.59
CA SER A 29 -9.86 8.90 -0.11
C SER A 29 -9.40 10.31 0.26
N GLY A 30 -8.85 10.51 1.45
CA GLY A 30 -8.30 11.79 1.92
C GLY A 30 -6.82 12.01 1.61
N VAL A 31 -6.11 11.00 1.07
CA VAL A 31 -4.67 11.11 0.80
C VAL A 31 -4.39 11.33 -0.67
N ALA A 32 -3.63 12.39 -0.98
CA ALA A 32 -3.17 12.64 -2.33
C ALA A 32 -2.24 11.50 -2.81
N ARG A 33 -2.41 11.07 -4.08
CA ARG A 33 -1.68 9.95 -4.67
C ARG A 33 -0.16 10.14 -4.58
N GLU A 34 0.32 11.34 -4.77
CA GLU A 34 1.74 11.75 -4.74
C GLU A 34 2.40 11.51 -3.37
N ARG A 35 1.61 11.29 -2.33
CA ARG A 35 2.08 10.97 -0.99
C ARG A 35 2.20 9.47 -0.74
N LEU A 36 1.77 8.63 -1.69
CA LEU A 36 1.74 7.17 -1.58
C LEU A 36 2.86 6.53 -2.40
N PHE A 37 3.56 5.58 -1.80
CA PHE A 37 4.68 4.85 -2.38
C PHE A 37 4.49 3.35 -2.21
N LEU A 38 5.06 2.59 -3.16
CA LEU A 38 5.25 1.15 -3.06
C LEU A 38 6.74 0.83 -2.87
N SER A 39 7.03 -0.33 -2.31
CA SER A 39 8.36 -0.93 -2.38
C SER A 39 8.45 -1.89 -3.58
N ALA A 40 9.63 -2.06 -4.15
CA ALA A 40 9.88 -3.12 -5.14
C ALA A 40 9.51 -4.52 -4.62
N ILE A 41 9.57 -4.75 -3.29
CA ILE A 41 9.04 -5.98 -2.67
C ILE A 41 7.56 -6.17 -2.95
N SER A 42 6.76 -5.09 -2.91
CA SER A 42 5.33 -5.20 -3.21
C SER A 42 5.10 -5.75 -4.62
N LEU A 43 5.92 -5.34 -5.59
CA LEU A 43 5.84 -5.88 -6.95
C LEU A 43 6.22 -7.37 -7.00
N VAL A 44 7.27 -7.78 -6.28
CA VAL A 44 7.66 -9.19 -6.19
C VAL A 44 6.53 -10.04 -5.60
N GLU A 45 5.89 -9.58 -4.54
CA GLU A 45 4.77 -10.28 -3.89
C GLU A 45 3.52 -10.32 -4.78
N LEU A 46 3.25 -9.25 -5.52
CA LEU A 46 2.16 -9.19 -6.49
C LEU A 46 2.39 -10.18 -7.65
N GLU A 47 3.61 -10.26 -8.17
CA GLU A 47 3.99 -11.23 -9.20
C GLU A 47 3.83 -12.67 -8.72
N ALA A 48 4.28 -12.95 -7.49
CA ALA A 48 4.05 -14.25 -6.86
C ALA A 48 2.55 -14.55 -6.69
N GLY A 49 1.76 -13.54 -6.34
CA GLY A 49 0.31 -13.63 -6.24
C GLY A 49 -0.37 -13.97 -7.57
N VAL A 50 0.10 -13.37 -8.68
CA VAL A 50 -0.37 -13.72 -10.04
C VAL A 50 -0.07 -15.18 -10.37
N ALA A 51 1.16 -15.63 -10.11
CA ALA A 51 1.56 -17.01 -10.37
C ALA A 51 0.72 -18.01 -9.57
N GLU A 52 0.46 -17.72 -8.30
CA GLU A 52 -0.38 -18.55 -7.45
C GLU A 52 -1.85 -18.55 -7.90
N ALA A 53 -2.41 -17.38 -8.22
CA ALA A 53 -3.78 -17.29 -8.73
C ALA A 53 -3.94 -18.06 -10.03
N THR A 54 -2.96 -17.97 -10.96
CA THR A 54 -2.99 -18.67 -12.24
C THR A 54 -2.95 -20.19 -12.08
N ARG A 55 -2.22 -20.71 -11.08
CA ARG A 55 -2.19 -22.14 -10.78
C ARG A 55 -3.55 -22.68 -10.33
N ARG A 56 -4.30 -21.86 -9.58
CA ARG A 56 -5.63 -22.25 -9.07
C ARG A 56 -6.73 -22.01 -10.08
N ASP A 57 -6.69 -20.87 -10.74
CA ASP A 57 -7.67 -20.41 -11.72
C ASP A 57 -7.00 -19.44 -12.71
N LYS A 58 -6.92 -19.86 -13.97
CA LYS A 58 -6.32 -19.05 -15.05
C LYS A 58 -7.02 -17.72 -15.24
N ALA A 59 -8.35 -17.67 -15.10
CA ALA A 59 -9.12 -16.42 -15.26
C ALA A 59 -8.83 -15.45 -14.12
N ALA A 60 -8.76 -15.94 -12.88
CA ALA A 60 -8.38 -15.13 -11.72
C ALA A 60 -6.94 -14.59 -11.84
N GLY A 61 -6.00 -15.41 -12.31
CA GLY A 61 -4.63 -14.98 -12.57
C GLY A 61 -4.55 -13.91 -13.65
N ALA A 62 -5.25 -14.09 -14.76
CA ALA A 62 -5.34 -13.11 -15.84
C ALA A 62 -5.95 -11.78 -15.37
N ALA A 63 -7.01 -11.83 -14.57
CA ALA A 63 -7.65 -10.65 -14.01
C ALA A 63 -6.71 -9.89 -13.05
N LEU A 64 -5.94 -10.61 -12.22
CA LEU A 64 -4.96 -9.99 -11.33
C LEU A 64 -3.82 -9.35 -12.13
N ARG A 65 -3.28 -10.03 -13.16
CA ARG A 65 -2.28 -9.49 -14.09
C ARG A 65 -2.77 -8.20 -14.73
N SER A 66 -3.95 -8.25 -15.35
CA SER A 66 -4.54 -7.08 -16.01
C SER A 66 -4.69 -5.89 -15.07
N TRP A 67 -5.09 -6.12 -13.81
CA TRP A 67 -5.18 -5.05 -12.81
C TRP A 67 -3.81 -4.46 -12.47
N ILE A 68 -2.78 -5.29 -12.30
CA ILE A 68 -1.41 -4.82 -12.01
C ILE A 68 -0.90 -3.96 -13.16
N ASP A 69 -0.98 -4.46 -14.40
CA ASP A 69 -0.37 -3.83 -15.57
C ASP A 69 -1.12 -2.58 -16.02
N ALA A 70 -2.46 -2.62 -15.99
CA ALA A 70 -3.29 -1.54 -16.51
C ALA A 70 -3.66 -0.47 -15.47
N GLN A 71 -3.54 -0.77 -14.17
CA GLN A 71 -4.04 0.13 -13.14
C GLN A 71 -3.00 0.43 -12.05
N LEU A 72 -2.44 -0.62 -11.42
CA LEU A 72 -1.54 -0.42 -10.28
C LEU A 72 -0.22 0.22 -10.72
N VAL A 73 0.49 -0.38 -11.67
CA VAL A 73 1.82 0.10 -12.12
C VAL A 73 1.72 1.53 -12.67
N PRO A 74 0.77 1.88 -13.56
CA PRO A 74 0.59 3.26 -14.00
C PRO A 74 0.24 4.24 -12.88
N ALA A 75 -0.58 3.80 -11.89
CA ALA A 75 -0.92 4.65 -10.76
C ALA A 75 0.28 4.97 -9.87
N PHE A 76 1.28 4.11 -9.80
CA PHE A 76 2.49 4.29 -8.98
C PHE A 76 3.75 4.56 -9.82
N GLU A 77 3.61 5.01 -11.07
CA GLU A 77 4.74 5.42 -11.88
C GLU A 77 5.57 6.48 -11.15
N GLY A 78 6.90 6.26 -11.05
CA GLY A 78 7.81 7.11 -10.29
C GLY A 78 7.67 7.04 -8.76
N HIS A 79 6.79 6.18 -8.23
CA HIS A 79 6.54 6.01 -6.79
C HIS A 79 6.77 4.58 -6.30
N VAL A 80 7.48 3.77 -7.08
CA VAL A 80 7.98 2.47 -6.65
C VAL A 80 9.42 2.62 -6.19
N LEU A 81 9.66 2.45 -4.91
CA LEU A 81 10.99 2.59 -4.30
C LEU A 81 11.82 1.32 -4.50
N PRO A 82 13.07 1.43 -4.98
CA PRO A 82 13.93 0.28 -5.20
C PRO A 82 14.45 -0.31 -3.89
N LEU A 83 14.90 -1.56 -3.96
CA LEU A 83 15.73 -2.20 -2.93
C LEU A 83 17.20 -1.99 -3.30
N ASP A 84 17.69 -0.81 -3.08
CA ASP A 84 19.06 -0.42 -3.39
C ASP A 84 20.05 -0.74 -2.26
N ALA A 85 21.30 -0.33 -2.43
CA ALA A 85 22.35 -0.54 -1.44
C ALA A 85 22.10 0.20 -0.12
N ALA A 86 21.40 1.36 -0.15
CA ALA A 86 21.07 2.12 1.06
C ALA A 86 20.02 1.37 1.88
N VAL A 87 18.95 0.89 1.24
CA VAL A 87 17.93 0.05 1.86
C VAL A 87 18.53 -1.24 2.40
N ALA A 88 19.43 -1.89 1.65
CA ALA A 88 20.09 -3.12 2.09
C ALA A 88 20.93 -2.90 3.35
N ARG A 89 21.71 -1.82 3.43
CA ARG A 89 22.49 -1.45 4.62
C ARG A 89 21.56 -1.12 5.80
N ARG A 90 20.47 -0.40 5.57
CA ARG A 90 19.46 -0.10 6.57
C ARG A 90 18.84 -1.37 7.12
N ARG A 91 18.53 -2.34 6.25
CA ARG A 91 18.03 -3.67 6.64
C ARG A 91 18.99 -4.37 7.63
N GLY A 92 20.30 -4.31 7.36
CA GLY A 92 21.33 -4.92 8.22
C GLY A 92 21.39 -4.35 9.65
N GLN A 93 20.82 -3.17 9.87
CA GLN A 93 20.78 -2.51 11.19
C GLN A 93 19.51 -2.86 11.98
N LEU A 94 18.56 -3.59 11.37
CA LEU A 94 17.27 -3.90 12.00
C LEU A 94 17.27 -5.31 12.57
N ALA A 95 16.90 -5.43 13.84
CA ALA A 95 16.74 -6.71 14.54
C ALA A 95 15.34 -7.30 14.31
N LEU A 96 14.91 -7.37 13.04
CA LEU A 96 13.66 -8.03 12.65
C LEU A 96 13.98 -9.40 12.06
N ALA A 97 13.28 -10.44 12.54
CA ALA A 97 13.51 -11.82 12.11
C ALA A 97 13.08 -12.05 10.66
N GLU A 98 11.88 -11.57 10.31
CA GLU A 98 11.32 -11.76 8.98
C GLU A 98 11.97 -10.81 7.97
N THR A 99 12.62 -11.38 6.95
CA THR A 99 13.33 -10.61 5.92
C THR A 99 12.41 -9.66 5.18
N ARG A 100 11.19 -10.08 4.88
CA ARG A 100 10.16 -9.27 4.24
C ARG A 100 9.88 -8.00 5.04
N ASP A 101 9.52 -8.17 6.30
CA ASP A 101 9.13 -7.06 7.17
C ASP A 101 10.31 -6.12 7.43
N ALA A 102 11.50 -6.69 7.58
CA ALA A 102 12.73 -5.90 7.74
C ALA A 102 13.05 -5.05 6.50
N LEU A 103 12.77 -5.53 5.30
CA LEU A 103 12.96 -4.76 4.07
C LEU A 103 11.90 -3.65 3.91
N PHE A 104 10.63 -3.89 4.28
CA PHE A 104 9.63 -2.83 4.34
C PHE A 104 10.01 -1.74 5.36
N ALA A 105 10.42 -2.15 6.56
CA ALA A 105 10.89 -1.21 7.59
C ALA A 105 12.12 -0.42 7.11
N ALA A 106 13.09 -1.08 6.49
CA ALA A 106 14.29 -0.44 5.95
C ALA A 106 13.95 0.58 4.85
N THR A 107 13.06 0.22 3.92
CA THR A 107 12.60 1.14 2.88
C THR A 107 11.90 2.36 3.49
N ALA A 108 11.00 2.15 4.44
CA ALA A 108 10.29 3.25 5.09
C ALA A 108 11.25 4.19 5.84
N LEU A 109 12.21 3.63 6.59
CA LEU A 109 13.21 4.40 7.34
C LEU A 109 14.15 5.17 6.43
N GLU A 110 14.65 4.55 5.36
CA GLU A 110 15.60 5.18 4.43
C GLU A 110 14.98 6.38 3.73
N HIS A 111 13.69 6.28 3.37
CA HIS A 111 12.96 7.35 2.69
C HIS A 111 12.13 8.25 3.62
N GLY A 112 12.22 8.08 4.94
CA GLY A 112 11.50 8.91 5.92
C GLY A 112 9.97 8.79 5.83
N LEU A 113 9.45 7.61 5.47
CA LEU A 113 8.04 7.34 5.24
C LEU A 113 7.36 6.72 6.47
N THR A 114 6.04 6.90 6.56
CA THR A 114 5.18 6.14 7.47
C THR A 114 4.73 4.86 6.75
N LEU A 115 4.99 3.70 7.34
CA LEU A 115 4.54 2.42 6.81
C LEU A 115 3.08 2.18 7.18
N VAL A 116 2.24 2.01 6.16
CA VAL A 116 0.82 1.69 6.32
C VAL A 116 0.66 0.18 6.31
N THR A 117 0.28 -0.38 7.44
CA THR A 117 0.15 -1.84 7.63
C THR A 117 -0.87 -2.17 8.71
N ARG A 118 -1.50 -3.34 8.60
CA ARG A 118 -2.35 -3.91 9.66
C ARG A 118 -1.54 -4.74 10.66
N ASN A 119 -0.34 -5.18 10.28
CA ASN A 119 0.52 -6.01 11.12
C ASN A 119 1.58 -5.17 11.84
N THR A 120 1.14 -4.20 12.64
CA THR A 120 2.06 -3.32 13.37
C THR A 120 2.96 -4.08 14.35
N ALA A 121 2.50 -5.24 14.84
CA ALA A 121 3.25 -6.08 15.78
C ALA A 121 4.56 -6.62 15.17
N ALA A 122 4.60 -6.89 13.87
CA ALA A 122 5.78 -7.37 13.15
C ALA A 122 6.95 -6.38 13.16
N TYR A 123 6.65 -5.10 13.36
CA TYR A 123 7.62 -4.01 13.28
C TYR A 123 8.09 -3.50 14.66
N ARG A 124 7.73 -4.20 15.73
CA ARG A 124 8.18 -3.84 17.09
C ARG A 124 9.71 -3.84 17.16
N GLY A 125 10.29 -2.74 17.64
CA GLY A 125 11.74 -2.56 17.72
C GLY A 125 12.41 -1.95 16.48
N ALA A 126 11.73 -1.82 15.35
CA ALA A 126 12.29 -1.22 14.13
C ALA A 126 12.31 0.33 14.14
N ARG A 127 11.68 0.99 15.12
CA ARG A 127 11.55 2.46 15.21
C ARG A 127 11.00 3.12 13.92
N VAL A 128 10.29 2.37 13.08
CA VAL A 128 9.60 2.89 11.91
C VAL A 128 8.27 3.50 12.33
N LYS A 129 7.89 4.60 11.69
CA LYS A 129 6.56 5.18 11.88
C LYS A 129 5.54 4.25 11.24
N LEU A 130 4.53 3.86 11.99
CA LEU A 130 3.47 2.95 11.55
C LEU A 130 2.13 3.67 11.54
N PHE A 131 1.29 3.30 10.59
CA PHE A 131 -0.10 3.69 10.53
C PHE A 131 -0.96 2.46 10.22
N ASP A 132 -1.92 2.17 11.09
CA ASP A 132 -2.94 1.14 10.87
C ASP A 132 -4.24 1.85 10.48
N PRO A 133 -4.75 1.66 9.26
CA PRO A 133 -5.95 2.34 8.81
C PRO A 133 -7.25 1.79 9.40
N ARG A 134 -7.21 0.67 10.15
CA ARG A 134 -8.39 0.12 10.78
C ARG A 134 -8.95 1.09 11.81
N GLY A 135 -10.26 1.32 11.72
CA GLY A 135 -10.94 2.24 12.62
C GLY A 135 -10.67 3.72 12.34
N TYR A 136 -9.99 4.06 11.24
CA TYR A 136 -9.90 5.45 10.81
C TYR A 136 -11.28 5.98 10.45
N THR A 137 -11.62 7.14 11.02
CA THR A 137 -12.83 7.90 10.68
C THR A 137 -12.41 9.30 10.23
N ALA A 138 -13.02 9.80 9.17
CA ALA A 138 -12.71 11.13 8.63
C ALA A 138 -12.98 12.24 9.66
N ASP A 139 -13.94 12.03 10.57
CA ASP A 139 -14.31 12.99 11.63
C ASP A 139 -13.23 13.16 12.70
N ALA A 140 -12.30 12.21 12.83
CA ALA A 140 -11.19 12.30 13.78
C ALA A 140 -10.02 13.16 13.25
N ALA A 141 -10.10 13.64 12.01
CA ALA A 141 -9.07 14.42 11.32
C ALA A 141 -9.42 15.92 11.23
N GLU A 142 -10.29 16.44 12.09
CA GLU A 142 -10.83 17.82 12.02
C GLU A 142 -9.81 18.94 12.26
N ASP A 143 -8.52 18.69 12.24
CA ASP A 143 -7.52 19.74 12.48
C ASP A 143 -6.67 20.14 11.26
N GLU A 144 -6.86 19.60 10.06
CA GLU A 144 -6.11 20.01 8.86
C GLU A 144 -6.97 19.98 7.57
N GLY A 145 -7.84 20.97 7.39
CA GLY A 145 -8.35 21.35 6.05
C GLY A 145 -9.59 20.61 5.53
N ASP A 146 -10.35 21.32 4.72
CA ASP A 146 -11.65 21.00 4.14
C ASP A 146 -11.72 19.65 3.39
N TRP A 147 -11.89 18.56 4.13
CA TRP A 147 -11.98 17.18 3.66
C TRP A 147 -13.37 16.80 3.13
N ARG A 148 -14.41 17.62 3.41
CA ARG A 148 -15.81 17.33 3.02
C ARG A 148 -16.02 17.32 1.52
N ASP A 149 -15.26 18.13 0.78
CA ASP A 149 -15.28 18.12 -0.69
C ASP A 149 -14.44 16.97 -1.28
N ALA A 150 -13.36 16.56 -0.63
CA ALA A 150 -12.53 15.43 -1.06
C ALA A 150 -13.26 14.08 -0.93
N ALA A 151 -14.13 13.92 0.09
CA ALA A 151 -14.91 12.70 0.30
C ALA A 151 -16.00 12.48 -0.76
N ARG A 152 -16.54 13.56 -1.36
CA ARG A 152 -17.55 13.47 -2.43
C ARG A 152 -16.98 13.16 -3.80
N THR A 153 -15.74 13.56 -4.05
CA THR A 153 -15.09 13.44 -5.35
C THR A 153 -13.97 12.43 -5.40
N GLY A 154 -13.63 11.72 -4.34
CA GLY A 154 -12.54 10.78 -4.17
C GLY A 154 -11.45 10.92 -5.25
N PRO A 155 -10.17 11.02 -4.95
CA PRO A 155 -9.17 11.39 -5.95
C PRO A 155 -9.25 10.44 -7.16
N LEU A 156 -9.13 10.99 -8.37
CA LEU A 156 -9.23 10.26 -9.65
C LEU A 156 -8.34 9.01 -9.69
N TRP A 157 -7.16 9.06 -9.03
CA TRP A 157 -6.24 7.93 -8.96
C TRP A 157 -6.84 6.72 -8.23
N LEU A 158 -7.59 6.97 -7.15
CA LEU A 158 -8.27 5.89 -6.41
C LEU A 158 -9.37 5.26 -7.26
N LYS A 159 -10.11 6.08 -8.04
CA LYS A 159 -11.11 5.57 -8.99
C LYS A 159 -10.50 4.75 -10.12
N ASN A 160 -9.29 5.11 -10.55
CA ASN A 160 -8.58 4.40 -11.61
C ASN A 160 -7.88 3.11 -11.12
N LEU A 161 -7.57 3.02 -9.82
CA LEU A 161 -7.03 1.81 -9.20
C LEU A 161 -8.08 0.69 -9.10
N PHE A 162 -9.36 1.04 -9.20
CA PHE A 162 -10.47 0.11 -9.05
C PHE A 162 -10.80 -0.57 -10.37
N VAL A 163 -10.91 -1.89 -10.35
CA VAL A 163 -11.33 -2.69 -11.51
C VAL A 163 -12.74 -2.25 -11.94
N ARG A 164 -12.91 -1.84 -13.20
CA ARG A 164 -14.25 -1.80 -13.80
C ARG A 164 -14.70 -3.25 -13.97
N ALA A 165 -15.81 -3.63 -13.31
CA ALA A 165 -16.49 -4.87 -13.60
C ALA A 165 -17.05 -4.83 -15.03
#